data_f4a1f52abef34e44aaa82e83f3f5e994
#
_entry.id   f4a1f52abef34e44aaa82e83f3f5e994
#
_cell.length_a   1.000
_cell.length_b   1.000
_cell.length_c   1.000
_cell.angle_alpha   90.00
_cell.angle_beta   90.00
_cell.angle_gamma   90.00
#
_symmetry.space_group_name_H-M   'P 1'
#
loop_
_entity.id
_entity.type
_entity.pdbx_description
1 polymer ?
#
loop_
_entity_poly.entity_id
_entity_poly.type
_entity_poly.pdbx_seq_one_letter_code
_entity_poly.pdbx_strand_id
1 'polypeptide(L)'
;MPARHRELLSAMGVTQLTVTKHPVGSLMLFPRPAWEVFRDRVAALPMDASGWKRVFLGNAMDVEIDASSRVLISPELRGSAGLTRDVMLLGMGSHFELWDAKAHAEHEAQVMQSEMPESLKSFSF
;
A
#
# COMPACT_ATOMS: atom_id res chain seq x y z
N MET A 1 -3.99 -12.09 -6.06
CA MET A 1 -2.61 -11.74 -5.69
C MET A 1 -1.63 -12.49 -6.60
N PRO A 2 -0.62 -11.82 -7.15
CA PRO A 2 0.38 -12.49 -7.98
C PRO A 2 1.10 -13.63 -7.25
N ALA A 3 1.45 -14.70 -7.97
CA ALA A 3 2.02 -15.90 -7.38
C ALA A 3 3.30 -15.64 -6.57
N ARG A 4 4.19 -14.78 -7.07
CA ARG A 4 5.45 -14.46 -6.37
C ARG A 4 5.22 -13.82 -5.00
N HIS A 5 4.22 -12.96 -4.87
CA HIS A 5 3.89 -12.31 -3.60
C HIS A 5 3.19 -13.29 -2.66
N ARG A 6 2.36 -14.17 -3.22
CA ARG A 6 1.71 -15.23 -2.45
C ARG A 6 2.70 -16.18 -1.81
N GLU A 7 3.70 -16.63 -2.58
CA GLU A 7 4.74 -17.52 -2.08
C GLU A 7 5.56 -16.87 -0.97
N LEU A 8 5.92 -15.60 -1.15
CA LEU A 8 6.65 -14.84 -0.13
C LEU A 8 5.84 -14.72 1.15
N LEU A 9 4.57 -14.36 1.06
CA LEU A 9 3.69 -14.23 2.22
C LEU A 9 3.47 -15.58 2.93
N SER A 10 3.32 -16.66 2.17
CA SER A 10 3.20 -18.00 2.74
C SER A 10 4.46 -18.43 3.47
N ALA A 11 5.65 -18.15 2.92
CA ALA A 11 6.92 -18.44 3.56
C ALA A 11 7.11 -17.67 4.85
N MET A 12 6.53 -16.48 4.95
CA MET A 12 6.55 -15.64 6.16
C MET A 12 5.45 -16.00 7.16
N GLY A 13 4.57 -16.94 6.82
CA GLY A 13 3.42 -17.31 7.66
C GLY A 13 2.35 -16.23 7.73
N VAL A 14 2.27 -15.34 6.73
CA VAL A 14 1.33 -14.23 6.73
C VAL A 14 0.02 -14.66 6.10
N THR A 15 -1.07 -14.60 6.89
CA THR A 15 -2.44 -14.87 6.42
C THR A 15 -3.34 -13.64 6.55
N GLN A 16 -2.88 -12.59 7.24
CA GLN A 16 -3.65 -11.37 7.47
C GLN A 16 -2.87 -10.16 6.98
N LEU A 17 -3.59 -9.24 6.34
CA LEU A 17 -3.06 -7.95 5.90
C LEU A 17 -3.93 -6.84 6.47
N THR A 18 -3.35 -5.68 6.67
CA THR A 18 -4.09 -4.46 6.98
C THR A 18 -4.01 -3.54 5.79
N VAL A 19 -5.16 -3.08 5.31
CA VAL A 19 -5.29 -2.21 4.14
C VAL A 19 -5.61 -0.80 4.62
N THR A 20 -4.94 0.20 4.07
CA THR A 20 -5.27 1.60 4.31
C THR A 20 -4.95 2.46 3.08
N LYS A 21 -5.35 3.73 3.14
CA LYS A 21 -5.16 4.67 2.03
C LYS A 21 -3.73 5.19 1.99
N HIS A 22 -3.23 5.40 0.77
CA HIS A 22 -1.95 6.05 0.51
C HIS A 22 -2.21 7.49 0.03
N PRO A 23 -1.34 8.47 0.38
CA PRO A 23 -1.52 9.87 -0.02
C PRO A 23 -1.64 10.11 -1.52
N VAL A 24 -1.01 9.25 -2.35
CA VAL A 24 -1.07 9.38 -3.81
C VAL A 24 -2.36 8.81 -4.41
N GLY A 25 -3.28 8.27 -3.59
CA GLY A 25 -4.55 7.77 -4.06
C GLY A 25 -4.61 6.26 -4.30
N SER A 26 -3.54 5.53 -4.06
CA SER A 26 -3.53 4.06 -4.08
C SER A 26 -3.91 3.51 -2.70
N LEU A 27 -3.81 2.19 -2.54
CA LEU A 27 -3.95 1.54 -1.24
C LEU A 27 -2.62 0.95 -0.81
N MET A 28 -2.38 0.94 0.50
CA MET A 28 -1.24 0.23 1.11
C MET A 28 -1.77 -1.03 1.78
N LEU A 29 -1.04 -2.15 1.61
CA LEU A 29 -1.35 -3.41 2.26
C LEU A 29 -0.14 -3.82 3.08
N PHE A 30 -0.34 -3.95 4.39
CA PHE A 30 0.74 -4.28 5.32
C PHE A 30 0.56 -5.68 5.89
N PRO A 31 1.59 -6.54 5.85
CA PRO A 31 1.64 -7.67 6.78
C PRO A 31 1.53 -7.17 8.21
N ARG A 32 0.92 -7.95 9.10
CA ARG A 32 0.61 -7.48 10.46
C ARG A 32 1.80 -6.88 11.20
N PRO A 33 2.99 -7.50 11.21
CA PRO A 33 4.14 -6.89 11.92
C PRO A 33 4.54 -5.53 11.34
N ALA A 34 4.52 -5.38 10.01
CA ALA A 34 4.84 -4.12 9.36
C ALA A 34 3.77 -3.05 9.65
N TRP A 35 2.50 -3.47 9.71
CA TRP A 35 1.41 -2.57 10.07
C TRP A 35 1.60 -1.98 11.47
N GLU A 36 1.98 -2.80 12.43
CA GLU A 36 2.18 -2.34 13.80
C GLU A 36 3.26 -1.28 13.89
N VAL A 37 4.36 -1.45 13.15
CA VAL A 37 5.43 -0.44 13.09
C VAL A 37 4.91 0.85 12.46
N PHE A 38 4.22 0.77 11.33
CA PHE A 38 3.65 1.93 10.65
C PHE A 38 2.63 2.64 11.53
N ARG A 39 1.70 1.88 12.14
CA ARG A 39 0.69 2.41 13.05
C ARG A 39 1.32 3.21 14.18
N ASP A 40 2.34 2.67 14.83
CA ASP A 40 2.99 3.32 15.97
C ASP A 40 3.71 4.59 15.53
N ARG A 41 4.34 4.59 14.36
CA ARG A 41 4.99 5.78 13.80
C ARG A 41 3.98 6.87 13.48
N VAL A 42 2.85 6.52 12.88
CA VAL A 42 1.79 7.49 12.58
C VAL A 42 1.17 8.04 13.88
N ALA A 43 0.90 7.16 14.84
CA ALA A 43 0.32 7.57 16.12
C ALA A 43 1.21 8.55 16.88
N ALA A 44 2.53 8.45 16.70
CA ALA A 44 3.51 9.34 17.35
C ALA A 44 3.66 10.71 16.66
N LEU A 45 3.02 10.95 15.52
CA LEU A 45 3.10 12.23 14.81
C LEU A 45 2.46 13.36 15.64
N PRO A 46 2.94 14.61 15.47
CA PRO A 46 2.37 15.76 16.14
C PRO A 46 0.91 16.03 15.77
N MET A 47 0.24 16.87 16.56
CA MET A 47 -1.17 17.20 16.36
C MET A 47 -1.47 17.87 15.01
N ASP A 48 -0.51 18.56 14.41
CA ASP A 48 -0.67 19.17 13.09
C ASP A 48 -0.85 18.12 11.99
N ALA A 49 -0.48 16.87 12.26
CA ALA A 49 -0.69 15.75 11.36
C ALA A 49 -2.00 14.98 11.63
N SER A 50 -2.89 15.48 12.49
CA SER A 50 -4.11 14.77 12.87
C SER A 50 -5.00 14.40 11.69
N GLY A 51 -5.08 15.25 10.66
CA GLY A 51 -5.82 14.94 9.44
C GLY A 51 -5.30 13.70 8.75
N TRP A 52 -3.99 13.57 8.62
CA TRP A 52 -3.35 12.40 8.01
C TRP A 52 -3.44 11.16 8.90
N LYS A 53 -3.39 11.33 10.23
CA LYS A 53 -3.63 10.21 11.14
C LYS A 53 -5.02 9.60 10.89
N ARG A 54 -6.04 10.43 10.70
CA ARG A 54 -7.39 9.94 10.40
C ARG A 54 -7.44 9.21 9.06
N VAL A 55 -6.71 9.68 8.05
CA VAL A 55 -6.64 9.01 6.75
C VAL A 55 -6.00 7.64 6.90
N PHE A 56 -4.84 7.54 7.55
CA PHE A 56 -4.09 6.29 7.64
C PHE A 56 -4.68 5.31 8.65
N LEU A 57 -5.02 5.77 9.85
CA LEU A 57 -5.51 4.89 10.91
C LEU A 57 -7.02 4.73 10.88
N GLY A 58 -7.74 5.79 10.55
CA GLY A 58 -9.20 5.77 10.53
C GLY A 58 -9.80 4.93 9.40
N ASN A 59 -9.07 4.75 8.31
CA ASN A 59 -9.50 3.91 7.17
C ASN A 59 -8.88 2.52 7.18
N ALA A 60 -8.06 2.20 8.17
CA ALA A 60 -7.39 0.90 8.23
C ALA A 60 -8.42 -0.22 8.40
N MET A 61 -8.23 -1.30 7.66
CA MET A 61 -9.13 -2.45 7.65
C MET A 61 -8.33 -3.73 7.57
N ASP A 62 -8.57 -4.64 8.52
CA ASP A 62 -7.93 -5.95 8.49
C ASP A 62 -8.64 -6.82 7.45
N VAL A 63 -7.85 -7.51 6.64
CA VAL A 63 -8.34 -8.44 5.64
C VAL A 63 -7.56 -9.74 5.74
N GLU A 64 -8.20 -10.86 5.38
CA GLU A 64 -7.55 -12.16 5.36
C GLU A 64 -7.25 -12.57 3.92
N ILE A 65 -6.15 -13.29 3.75
CA ILE A 65 -5.82 -13.93 2.49
C ILE A 65 -6.51 -15.30 2.51
N ASP A 66 -7.44 -15.54 1.60
CA ASP A 66 -8.15 -16.80 1.53
C ASP A 66 -7.29 -17.93 0.95
N ALA A 67 -7.84 -19.15 0.93
CA ALA A 67 -7.13 -20.34 0.42
C ALA A 67 -6.77 -20.22 -1.07
N SER A 68 -7.46 -19.37 -1.81
CA SER A 68 -7.17 -19.08 -3.22
C SER A 68 -6.29 -17.85 -3.38
N SER A 69 -5.72 -17.35 -2.32
CA SER A 69 -4.86 -16.16 -2.27
C SER A 69 -5.56 -14.89 -2.73
N ARG A 70 -6.87 -14.79 -2.44
CA ARG A 70 -7.66 -13.61 -2.72
C ARG A 70 -7.83 -12.79 -1.46
N VAL A 71 -7.91 -11.48 -1.66
CA VAL A 71 -8.13 -10.50 -0.59
C VAL A 71 -9.38 -9.70 -0.95
N LEU A 72 -10.32 -9.61 -0.03
CA LEU A 72 -11.54 -8.82 -0.22
C LEU A 72 -11.30 -7.39 0.25
N ILE A 73 -11.27 -6.46 -0.69
CA ILE A 73 -11.16 -5.04 -0.39
C ILE A 73 -12.57 -4.45 -0.34
N SER A 74 -12.85 -3.63 0.68
CA SER A 74 -14.17 -3.01 0.82
C SER A 74 -14.50 -2.12 -0.37
N PRO A 75 -15.79 -1.98 -0.73
CA PRO A 75 -16.20 -1.09 -1.83
C PRO A 75 -15.73 0.34 -1.63
N GLU A 76 -15.71 0.84 -0.39
CA GLU A 76 -15.27 2.19 -0.07
C GLU A 76 -13.78 2.41 -0.41
N LEU A 77 -12.93 1.47 -0.01
CA LEU A 77 -11.50 1.55 -0.33
C LEU A 77 -11.23 1.38 -1.82
N ARG A 78 -11.95 0.47 -2.47
CA ARG A 78 -11.85 0.30 -3.92
C ARG A 78 -12.24 1.58 -4.65
N GLY A 79 -13.32 2.23 -4.22
CA GLY A 79 -13.77 3.49 -4.80
C GLY A 79 -12.76 4.61 -4.58
N SER A 80 -12.21 4.72 -3.37
CA SER A 80 -11.23 5.77 -3.07
C SER A 80 -9.95 5.67 -3.90
N ALA A 81 -9.54 4.45 -4.25
CA ALA A 81 -8.36 4.20 -5.07
C ALA A 81 -8.67 4.13 -6.57
N GLY A 82 -9.93 4.28 -6.95
CA GLY A 82 -10.36 4.19 -8.35
C GLY A 82 -10.09 2.83 -8.98
N LEU A 83 -10.12 1.75 -8.17
CA LEU A 83 -9.80 0.42 -8.67
C LEU A 83 -10.85 -0.07 -9.67
N THR A 84 -10.35 -0.53 -10.80
CA THR A 84 -11.16 -1.15 -11.84
C THR A 84 -10.84 -2.65 -11.87
N ARG A 85 -11.17 -3.30 -12.98
CA ARG A 85 -10.89 -4.70 -13.18
C ARG A 85 -9.40 -5.02 -13.22
N ASP A 86 -8.61 -4.13 -13.83
CA ASP A 86 -7.18 -4.33 -14.01
C ASP A 86 -6.42 -3.56 -12.91
N VAL A 87 -5.71 -4.30 -12.07
CA VAL A 87 -4.99 -3.74 -10.93
C VAL A 87 -3.51 -4.14 -10.99
N MET A 88 -2.68 -3.33 -10.32
CA MET A 88 -1.25 -3.54 -10.20
C MET A 88 -0.90 -3.64 -8.72
N LEU A 89 -0.22 -4.72 -8.33
CA LEU A 89 0.28 -4.90 -6.96
C LEU A 89 1.79 -4.74 -6.97
N LEU A 90 2.28 -3.79 -6.17
CA LEU A 90 3.70 -3.46 -6.07
C LEU A 90 4.25 -3.85 -4.70
N GLY A 91 5.41 -4.51 -4.69
CA GLY A 91 6.16 -4.73 -3.44
C GLY A 91 7.03 -3.53 -3.16
N MET A 92 6.86 -2.94 -1.97
CA MET A 92 7.54 -1.71 -1.55
C MET A 92 8.55 -1.94 -0.42
N GLY A 93 9.00 -3.18 -0.24
CA GLY A 93 9.91 -3.54 0.84
C GLY A 93 9.15 -3.95 2.11
N SER A 94 8.64 -3.00 2.86
CA SER A 94 7.91 -3.28 4.11
C SER A 94 6.43 -3.57 3.92
N HIS A 95 5.87 -3.24 2.76
CA HIS A 95 4.44 -3.36 2.47
C HIS A 95 4.21 -3.49 0.96
N PHE A 96 2.94 -3.60 0.57
CA PHE A 96 2.53 -3.59 -0.83
C PHE A 96 1.68 -2.36 -1.12
N GLU A 97 1.69 -1.94 -2.38
CA GLU A 97 0.74 -0.93 -2.87
C GLU A 97 -0.16 -1.56 -3.92
N LEU A 98 -1.45 -1.23 -3.85
CA LEU A 98 -2.44 -1.68 -4.83
C LEU A 98 -2.96 -0.48 -5.60
N TRP A 99 -2.78 -0.52 -6.91
CA TRP A 99 -3.15 0.56 -7.82
C TRP A 99 -4.12 0.06 -8.88
N ASP A 100 -4.96 0.96 -9.36
CA ASP A 100 -5.57 0.77 -10.68
C ASP A 100 -4.46 0.75 -11.74
N ALA A 101 -4.48 -0.22 -12.64
CA ALA A 101 -3.36 -0.42 -13.57
C ALA A 101 -3.12 0.80 -14.46
N LYS A 102 -4.19 1.43 -14.95
CA LYS A 102 -4.07 2.62 -15.78
C LYS A 102 -3.53 3.81 -14.98
N ALA A 103 -4.05 4.02 -13.78
CA ALA A 103 -3.58 5.09 -12.91
C ALA A 103 -2.11 4.93 -12.56
N HIS A 104 -1.66 3.69 -12.31
CA HIS A 104 -0.25 3.40 -12.05
C HIS A 104 0.62 3.76 -13.24
N ALA A 105 0.23 3.37 -14.45
CA ALA A 105 1.01 3.66 -15.65
C ALA A 105 1.14 5.17 -15.88
N GLU A 106 0.08 5.93 -15.67
CA GLU A 106 0.09 7.38 -15.78
C GLU A 106 0.99 8.03 -14.72
N HIS A 107 0.92 7.56 -13.49
CA HIS A 107 1.76 8.05 -12.39
C HIS A 107 3.24 7.78 -12.65
N GLU A 108 3.57 6.56 -13.07
CA GLU A 108 4.95 6.18 -13.37
C GLU A 108 5.53 7.03 -14.50
N ALA A 109 4.73 7.29 -15.55
CA ALA A 109 5.15 8.15 -16.65
C ALA A 109 5.48 9.57 -16.16
N GLN A 110 4.67 10.11 -15.25
CA GLN A 110 4.93 11.42 -14.64
C GLN A 110 6.22 11.41 -13.82
N VAL A 111 6.44 10.38 -13.02
CA VAL A 111 7.65 10.25 -12.20
C VAL A 111 8.90 10.17 -13.08
N MET A 112 8.85 9.37 -14.15
CA MET A 112 9.98 9.21 -15.07
C MET A 112 10.35 10.51 -15.80
N GLN A 113 9.40 11.43 -15.93
CA GLN A 113 9.65 12.74 -16.57
C GLN A 113 10.06 13.80 -15.55
N SER A 114 9.91 13.55 -14.28
CA SER A 114 10.26 14.50 -13.23
C SER A 114 11.75 14.46 -12.91
N GLU A 115 12.24 15.53 -12.28
CA GLU A 115 13.60 15.57 -11.77
C GLU A 115 13.73 14.69 -10.54
N MET A 116 14.83 13.96 -10.43
CA MET A 116 15.10 13.15 -9.25
C MET A 116 15.27 14.04 -8.01
N PRO A 117 14.66 13.66 -6.86
CA PRO A 117 14.88 14.41 -5.62
C PRO A 117 16.33 14.25 -5.13
N GLU A 118 16.76 15.19 -4.30
CA GLU A 118 18.13 15.20 -3.75
C GLU A 118 18.50 13.88 -3.07
N SER A 119 17.53 13.24 -2.41
CA SER A 119 17.75 11.96 -1.72
C SER A 119 18.21 10.84 -2.67
N LEU A 120 17.86 10.93 -3.97
CA LEU A 120 18.28 9.95 -4.98
C LEU A 120 19.57 10.32 -5.68
N LYS A 121 19.93 11.61 -5.72
CA LYS A 121 21.15 12.05 -6.41
C LYS A 121 22.43 11.49 -5.82
N SER A 122 22.42 11.20 -4.53
CA SER A 122 23.53 10.58 -3.82
C SER A 122 23.43 9.05 -3.75
N PHE A 123 22.35 8.47 -4.24
CA PHE A 123 22.13 7.03 -4.20
C PHE A 123 22.96 6.33 -5.27
N SER A 124 23.65 5.26 -4.88
CA SER A 124 24.48 4.46 -5.80
C SER A 124 23.64 3.33 -6.41
N PHE A 125 23.57 3.31 -7.72
CA PHE A 125 22.84 2.26 -8.43
C PHE A 125 23.76 1.07 -8.79
#